data_d6e506389b37a37b14e1c9f7165d8be4
#
_entry.id   d6e506389b37a37b14e1c9f7165d8be4
#
_cell.length_a   1.000
_cell.length_b   1.000
_cell.length_c   1.000
_cell.angle_alpha   90.00
_cell.angle_beta   90.00
_cell.angle_gamma   90.00
#
_symmetry.space_group_name_H-M   'P 1'
#
loop_
_entity.id
_entity.type
_entity.pdbx_description
1 polymer ?
#
loop_
_entity_poly.entity_id
_entity_poly.type
_entity_poly.pdbx_seq_one_letter_code
_entity_poly.pdbx_strand_id
1 'polypeptide(L)'
;MTDDKRLTVRLDNKGRPLGFLAPENDRAVTKYEVVEEGIAVITLMRPDKLNAFDEQMIREMRTLIWQANFDDSIRVLIITGAGRAFCAGRDIAGLDFENNLNTAGYRAYVRANHELFDDMENLEKPIICALNGIAAGGGVEMAVACDFRIASTTASFLLPENQLGVLPASGACSRMIQMIGMGRLKEMVMAALPVQADEAHRIGLVNRVYPPEELMEQTLAFARMLKQRAPLAMGMAKHIINTCQNVDTETGRILERLGQSVLIQTEDNKEGMNAFLEKRKPQFRGR
;
A
#
# COMPACT_ATOMS: atom_id res chain seq x y z
N MET A 1 2.49 32.94 21.47
CA MET A 1 2.75 31.71 22.23
C MET A 1 2.47 30.58 21.26
N THR A 2 3.49 30.07 20.60
CA THR A 2 3.41 28.98 19.62
C THR A 2 3.36 27.68 20.40
N ASP A 3 2.24 27.00 20.33
CA ASP A 3 2.02 25.68 20.91
C ASP A 3 2.89 24.68 20.15
N ASP A 4 4.07 24.41 20.69
CA ASP A 4 5.05 23.45 20.14
C ASP A 4 4.53 22.03 20.39
N LYS A 5 3.61 21.58 19.53
CA LYS A 5 3.12 20.19 19.54
C LYS A 5 4.20 19.26 18.99
N ARG A 6 5.20 18.98 19.81
CA ARG A 6 6.21 17.96 19.53
C ARG A 6 5.52 16.62 19.31
N LEU A 7 5.81 16.00 18.21
CA LEU A 7 5.42 14.62 17.91
C LEU A 7 5.99 13.71 19.01
N THR A 8 5.12 13.19 19.86
CA THR A 8 5.51 12.28 20.93
C THR A 8 5.33 10.85 20.43
N VAL A 9 6.42 10.08 20.37
CA VAL A 9 6.36 8.64 20.12
C VAL A 9 5.92 7.98 21.42
N ARG A 10 4.78 7.29 21.41
CA ARG A 10 4.41 6.39 22.50
C ARG A 10 5.07 5.04 22.30
N LEU A 11 5.51 4.43 23.41
CA LEU A 11 6.01 3.07 23.44
C LEU A 11 4.98 2.16 24.12
N ASP A 12 4.85 0.93 23.66
CA ASP A 12 4.08 -0.09 24.37
C ASP A 12 4.83 -0.55 25.65
N ASN A 13 4.20 -1.45 26.40
CA ASN A 13 4.80 -2.02 27.62
C ASN A 13 6.06 -2.88 27.38
N LYS A 14 6.43 -3.12 26.11
CA LYS A 14 7.68 -3.79 25.69
C LYS A 14 8.70 -2.83 25.09
N GLY A 15 8.43 -1.48 25.17
CA GLY A 15 9.31 -0.45 24.62
C GLY A 15 9.26 -0.30 23.10
N ARG A 16 8.27 -0.87 22.43
CA ARG A 16 8.11 -0.77 20.98
C ARG A 16 7.33 0.50 20.63
N PRO A 17 7.73 1.24 19.59
CA PRO A 17 7.01 2.44 19.17
C PRO A 17 5.57 2.13 18.79
N LEU A 18 4.61 2.86 19.38
CA LEU A 18 3.18 2.79 19.05
C LEU A 18 2.77 3.71 17.89
N GLY A 19 3.74 4.34 17.22
CA GLY A 19 3.52 5.31 16.15
C GLY A 19 3.38 6.76 16.64
N PHE A 20 3.18 7.67 15.71
CA PHE A 20 2.94 9.09 15.99
C PHE A 20 1.48 9.26 16.42
N LEU A 21 1.26 9.95 17.54
CA LEU A 21 -0.10 10.27 17.98
C LEU A 21 -0.78 11.18 16.95
N ALA A 22 -1.88 10.71 16.39
CA ALA A 22 -2.85 11.63 15.82
C ALA A 22 -3.36 12.56 16.95
N PRO A 23 -3.54 13.85 16.69
CA PRO A 23 -4.25 14.71 17.64
C PRO A 23 -5.63 14.07 17.87
N GLU A 24 -6.09 14.09 19.13
CA GLU A 24 -7.40 13.63 19.54
C GLU A 24 -8.48 14.44 18.80
N ASN A 25 -8.83 14.02 17.60
CA ASN A 25 -10.07 14.39 16.95
C ASN A 25 -11.04 13.24 17.20
N ASP A 26 -12.23 13.59 17.67
CA ASP A 26 -13.27 12.66 18.16
C ASP A 26 -13.77 11.62 17.12
N ARG A 27 -13.22 11.55 15.91
CA ARG A 27 -13.62 10.61 14.87
C ARG A 27 -12.42 10.16 14.05
N ALA A 28 -12.04 8.90 14.22
CA ALA A 28 -11.05 8.24 13.35
C ALA A 28 -11.56 8.20 11.91
N VAL A 29 -10.66 8.46 10.95
CA VAL A 29 -10.94 8.39 9.51
C VAL A 29 -10.39 7.13 8.86
N THR A 30 -9.83 6.24 9.67
CA THR A 30 -9.42 4.88 9.30
C THR A 30 -9.90 3.90 10.37
N LYS A 31 -10.09 2.63 9.99
CA LYS A 31 -10.40 1.53 10.89
C LYS A 31 -9.40 0.43 10.69
N TYR A 32 -8.81 -0.08 11.77
CA TYR A 32 -7.89 -1.22 11.76
C TYR A 32 -8.52 -2.41 12.48
N GLU A 33 -8.55 -3.55 11.83
CA GLU A 33 -9.12 -4.79 12.38
C GLU A 33 -8.25 -5.99 12.04
N VAL A 34 -7.93 -6.79 13.03
CA VAL A 34 -7.40 -8.14 12.81
C VAL A 34 -8.58 -9.06 12.57
N VAL A 35 -8.84 -9.37 11.30
CA VAL A 35 -10.02 -10.16 10.88
C VAL A 35 -9.80 -11.66 10.99
N GLU A 36 -8.55 -12.08 10.91
CA GLU A 36 -8.08 -13.44 11.12
C GLU A 36 -6.67 -13.40 11.72
N GLU A 37 -6.26 -14.46 12.39
CA GLU A 37 -4.88 -14.58 12.85
C GLU A 37 -3.90 -14.32 11.70
N GLY A 38 -3.04 -13.33 11.85
CA GLY A 38 -2.04 -12.94 10.87
C GLY A 38 -2.55 -12.06 9.73
N ILE A 39 -3.84 -11.71 9.66
CA ILE A 39 -4.41 -10.86 8.60
C ILE A 39 -5.12 -9.66 9.22
N ALA A 40 -4.65 -8.46 8.90
CA ALA A 40 -5.29 -7.22 9.31
C ALA A 40 -5.86 -6.45 8.10
N VAL A 41 -6.95 -5.75 8.34
CA VAL A 41 -7.62 -4.89 7.34
C VAL A 41 -7.59 -3.45 7.83
N ILE A 42 -7.14 -2.56 6.97
CA ILE A 42 -7.26 -1.11 7.12
C ILE A 42 -8.39 -0.67 6.20
N THR A 43 -9.43 -0.07 6.77
CA THR A 43 -10.54 0.49 6.01
C THR A 43 -10.49 2.01 6.05
N LEU A 44 -10.51 2.67 4.89
CA LEU A 44 -10.64 4.12 4.78
C LEU A 44 -12.09 4.51 5.13
N MET A 45 -12.29 5.41 6.08
CA MET A 45 -13.57 5.66 6.74
C MET A 45 -14.15 7.07 6.52
N ARG A 46 -14.06 7.57 5.27
CA ARG A 46 -14.71 8.83 4.85
C ARG A 46 -15.65 8.60 3.65
N PRO A 47 -16.65 7.68 3.76
CA PRO A 47 -17.49 7.32 2.61
C PRO A 47 -18.26 8.51 2.02
N ASP A 48 -18.64 9.49 2.82
CA ASP A 48 -19.32 10.72 2.38
C ASP A 48 -18.44 11.58 1.44
N LYS A 49 -17.13 11.42 1.53
CA LYS A 49 -16.10 12.07 0.68
C LYS A 49 -15.47 11.09 -0.31
N LEU A 50 -16.13 9.95 -0.58
CA LEU A 50 -15.57 8.86 -1.40
C LEU A 50 -14.17 8.44 -0.92
N ASN A 51 -13.94 8.47 0.39
CA ASN A 51 -12.68 8.15 1.04
C ASN A 51 -11.49 9.03 0.56
N ALA A 52 -11.76 10.25 0.11
CA ALA A 52 -10.70 11.22 -0.18
C ALA A 52 -9.85 11.44 1.08
N PHE A 53 -8.53 11.36 0.94
CA PHE A 53 -7.62 11.48 2.06
C PHE A 53 -7.22 12.93 2.33
N ASP A 54 -7.20 13.25 3.58
CA ASP A 54 -6.64 14.48 4.14
C ASP A 54 -5.39 14.16 4.98
N GLU A 55 -4.84 15.18 5.62
CA GLU A 55 -3.66 15.00 6.47
C GLU A 55 -3.91 14.09 7.68
N GLN A 56 -5.15 14.05 8.20
CA GLN A 56 -5.51 13.14 9.29
C GLN A 56 -5.42 11.69 8.82
N MET A 57 -6.01 11.37 7.67
CA MET A 57 -5.97 10.01 7.12
C MET A 57 -4.53 9.57 6.80
N ILE A 58 -3.70 10.46 6.25
CA ILE A 58 -2.28 10.18 5.99
C ILE A 58 -1.56 9.82 7.30
N ARG A 59 -1.75 10.62 8.36
CA ARG A 59 -1.13 10.34 9.67
C ARG A 59 -1.61 9.03 10.28
N GLU A 60 -2.91 8.78 10.26
CA GLU A 60 -3.48 7.53 10.78
C GLU A 60 -2.96 6.32 9.99
N MET A 61 -2.97 6.36 8.67
CA MET A 61 -2.44 5.31 7.80
C MET A 61 -0.95 5.04 8.08
N ARG A 62 -0.12 6.07 8.17
CA ARG A 62 1.31 5.91 8.50
C ARG A 62 1.50 5.24 9.86
N THR A 63 0.71 5.65 10.85
CA THR A 63 0.72 5.01 12.18
C THR A 63 0.37 3.54 12.10
N LEU A 64 -0.66 3.17 11.35
CA LEU A 64 -1.11 1.78 11.20
C LEU A 64 -0.09 0.92 10.43
N ILE A 65 0.51 1.47 9.36
CA ILE A 65 1.60 0.79 8.63
C ILE A 65 2.81 0.57 9.54
N TRP A 66 3.18 1.58 10.32
CA TRP A 66 4.24 1.48 11.32
C TRP A 66 3.95 0.41 12.38
N GLN A 67 2.76 0.41 12.96
CA GLN A 67 2.35 -0.60 13.94
C GLN A 67 2.41 -2.01 13.33
N ALA A 68 1.88 -2.18 12.13
CA ALA A 68 1.91 -3.46 11.44
C ALA A 68 3.34 -3.94 11.16
N ASN A 69 4.30 -3.04 10.94
CA ASN A 69 5.70 -3.42 10.73
C ASN A 69 6.30 -4.13 11.95
N PHE A 70 5.98 -3.67 13.16
CA PHE A 70 6.53 -4.21 14.41
C PHE A 70 5.64 -5.25 15.10
N ASP A 71 4.47 -5.53 14.56
CA ASP A 71 3.57 -6.55 15.11
C ASP A 71 3.81 -7.91 14.43
N ASP A 72 4.62 -8.76 15.07
CA ASP A 72 4.95 -10.09 14.56
C ASP A 72 3.73 -11.00 14.39
N SER A 73 2.61 -10.68 15.03
CA SER A 73 1.35 -11.42 14.86
C SER A 73 0.70 -11.17 13.50
N ILE A 74 1.02 -10.05 12.83
CA ILE A 74 0.48 -9.70 11.52
C ILE A 74 1.45 -10.12 10.41
N ARG A 75 0.92 -10.81 9.41
CA ARG A 75 1.64 -11.38 8.27
C ARG A 75 1.24 -10.75 6.93
N VAL A 76 0.00 -10.28 6.81
CA VAL A 76 -0.58 -9.69 5.60
C VAL A 76 -1.47 -8.52 5.98
N LEU A 77 -1.38 -7.43 5.24
CA LEU A 77 -2.30 -6.30 5.32
C LEU A 77 -3.24 -6.27 4.11
N ILE A 78 -4.48 -5.87 4.35
CA ILE A 78 -5.45 -5.53 3.31
C ILE A 78 -5.85 -4.07 3.52
N ILE A 79 -5.91 -3.28 2.44
CA ILE A 79 -6.42 -1.91 2.45
C ILE A 79 -7.65 -1.86 1.56
N THR A 80 -8.76 -1.30 2.08
CA THR A 80 -10.03 -1.12 1.34
C THR A 80 -10.73 0.17 1.72
N GLY A 81 -11.78 0.55 1.01
CA GLY A 81 -12.58 1.74 1.29
C GLY A 81 -13.96 1.39 1.86
N ALA A 82 -14.46 2.18 2.80
CA ALA A 82 -15.84 2.10 3.23
C ALA A 82 -16.80 2.62 2.14
N GLY A 83 -17.97 2.02 2.02
CA GLY A 83 -19.02 2.46 1.09
C GLY A 83 -18.71 2.11 -0.37
N ARG A 84 -19.05 3.02 -1.32
CA ARG A 84 -19.07 2.75 -2.76
C ARG A 84 -17.76 3.03 -3.50
N ALA A 85 -16.75 3.59 -2.84
CA ALA A 85 -15.47 3.98 -3.45
C ALA A 85 -14.30 3.39 -2.67
N PHE A 86 -13.22 3.07 -3.36
CA PHE A 86 -11.96 2.83 -2.70
C PHE A 86 -11.41 4.16 -2.14
N CYS A 87 -10.99 5.08 -3.01
CA CYS A 87 -10.45 6.38 -2.61
C CYS A 87 -10.47 7.36 -3.80
N ALA A 88 -11.10 8.52 -3.62
CA ALA A 88 -11.17 9.57 -4.65
C ALA A 88 -9.91 10.45 -4.74
N GLY A 89 -8.84 10.09 -4.01
CA GLY A 89 -7.60 10.84 -3.99
C GLY A 89 -7.56 11.89 -2.87
N ARG A 90 -6.79 12.96 -3.10
CA ARG A 90 -6.65 14.01 -2.10
C ARG A 90 -7.94 14.81 -1.93
N ASP A 91 -8.31 15.10 -0.69
CA ASP A 91 -9.41 16.04 -0.40
C ASP A 91 -8.96 17.46 -0.74
N ILE A 92 -9.51 18.01 -1.84
CA ILE A 92 -9.18 19.34 -2.33
C ILE A 92 -9.87 20.48 -1.54
N ALA A 93 -10.83 20.14 -0.69
CA ALA A 93 -11.47 21.11 0.19
C ALA A 93 -10.50 21.42 1.37
N GLY A 94 -9.83 22.55 1.32
CA GLY A 94 -8.88 22.98 2.35
C GLY A 94 -7.44 23.15 1.85
N LEU A 95 -7.23 23.08 0.53
CA LEU A 95 -5.92 23.32 -0.10
C LEU A 95 -5.47 24.79 -0.11
N ASP A 96 -6.21 25.70 0.51
CA ASP A 96 -5.81 27.13 0.59
C ASP A 96 -4.41 27.33 1.18
N PHE A 97 -3.98 26.43 2.05
CA PHE A 97 -2.63 26.42 2.60
C PHE A 97 -1.57 26.17 1.53
N GLU A 98 -1.82 25.27 0.59
CA GLU A 98 -0.86 24.90 -0.47
C GLU A 98 -0.61 26.07 -1.41
N ASN A 99 -1.63 26.88 -1.68
CA ASN A 99 -1.55 28.07 -2.52
C ASN A 99 -0.63 29.16 -1.96
N ASN A 100 -0.34 29.11 -0.65
CA ASN A 100 0.56 30.06 0.02
C ASN A 100 2.01 29.56 0.11
N LEU A 101 2.31 28.32 -0.33
CA LEU A 101 3.66 27.79 -0.36
C LEU A 101 4.41 28.29 -1.60
N ASN A 102 5.65 28.69 -1.42
CA ASN A 102 6.53 28.87 -2.57
C ASN A 102 6.90 27.48 -3.16
N THR A 103 7.46 27.46 -4.37
CA THR A 103 7.79 26.24 -5.11
C THR A 103 8.66 25.24 -4.30
N ALA A 104 9.59 25.72 -3.48
CA ALA A 104 10.44 24.87 -2.66
C ALA A 104 9.66 24.28 -1.48
N GLY A 105 8.85 25.09 -0.81
CA GLY A 105 7.95 24.66 0.27
C GLY A 105 6.92 23.65 -0.20
N TYR A 106 6.36 23.86 -1.38
CA TYR A 106 5.44 22.90 -1.98
C TYR A 106 6.11 21.53 -2.24
N ARG A 107 7.32 21.51 -2.81
CA ARG A 107 8.05 20.25 -3.01
C ARG A 107 8.35 19.52 -1.70
N ALA A 108 8.71 20.26 -0.64
CA ALA A 108 8.94 19.66 0.68
C ALA A 108 7.66 19.08 1.27
N TYR A 109 6.55 19.79 1.15
CA TYR A 109 5.23 19.37 1.60
C TYR A 109 4.75 18.10 0.88
N VAL A 110 4.82 18.08 -0.45
CA VAL A 110 4.43 16.90 -1.26
C VAL A 110 5.30 15.70 -0.91
N ARG A 111 6.61 15.90 -0.71
CA ARG A 111 7.51 14.82 -0.28
C ARG A 111 7.07 14.19 1.05
N ALA A 112 6.66 15.00 2.03
CA ALA A 112 6.18 14.49 3.31
C ALA A 112 4.91 13.62 3.16
N ASN A 113 4.05 13.95 2.18
CA ASN A 113 2.87 13.13 1.87
C ASN A 113 3.22 11.81 1.15
N HIS A 114 4.29 11.80 0.33
CA HIS A 114 4.75 10.59 -0.36
C HIS A 114 5.28 9.52 0.59
N GLU A 115 5.80 9.92 1.74
CA GLU A 115 6.37 8.99 2.73
C GLU A 115 5.39 7.89 3.16
N LEU A 116 4.06 8.13 3.13
CA LEU A 116 3.08 7.07 3.38
C LEU A 116 3.19 5.95 2.32
N PHE A 117 3.25 6.32 1.03
CA PHE A 117 3.29 5.33 -0.05
C PHE A 117 4.65 4.64 -0.12
N ASP A 118 5.71 5.36 0.23
CA ASP A 118 7.05 4.81 0.35
C ASP A 118 7.14 3.84 1.56
N ASP A 119 6.50 4.17 2.70
CA ASP A 119 6.39 3.27 3.86
C ASP A 119 5.63 1.98 3.51
N MET A 120 4.55 2.07 2.69
CA MET A 120 3.79 0.90 2.22
C MET A 120 4.65 0.02 1.30
N GLU A 121 5.41 0.61 0.41
CA GLU A 121 6.29 -0.08 -0.53
C GLU A 121 7.48 -0.75 0.18
N ASN A 122 7.98 -0.13 1.25
CA ASN A 122 9.10 -0.61 2.04
C ASN A 122 8.71 -1.58 3.17
N LEU A 123 7.43 -1.73 3.49
CA LEU A 123 6.98 -2.70 4.48
C LEU A 123 7.26 -4.13 3.97
N GLU A 124 8.02 -4.93 4.72
CA GLU A 124 8.34 -6.32 4.32
C GLU A 124 7.13 -7.27 4.32
N LYS A 125 6.02 -6.86 4.93
CA LYS A 125 4.75 -7.62 4.89
C LYS A 125 3.98 -7.27 3.62
N PRO A 126 3.39 -8.27 2.93
CA PRO A 126 2.60 -7.99 1.75
C PRO A 126 1.35 -7.17 2.07
N ILE A 127 1.06 -6.21 1.20
CA ILE A 127 -0.15 -5.37 1.24
C ILE A 127 -1.01 -5.68 0.02
N ILE A 128 -2.27 -6.02 0.26
CA ILE A 128 -3.27 -6.22 -0.78
C ILE A 128 -4.24 -5.04 -0.78
N CYS A 129 -4.36 -4.35 -1.91
CA CYS A 129 -5.40 -3.35 -2.12
C CYS A 129 -6.66 -4.04 -2.63
N ALA A 130 -7.74 -4.02 -1.83
CA ALA A 130 -9.07 -4.48 -2.23
C ALA A 130 -9.89 -3.28 -2.72
N LEU A 131 -9.98 -3.14 -4.04
CA LEU A 131 -10.59 -1.98 -4.71
C LEU A 131 -12.09 -2.22 -4.87
N ASN A 132 -12.87 -1.77 -3.89
CA ASN A 132 -14.33 -1.94 -3.84
C ASN A 132 -15.10 -1.00 -4.77
N GLY A 133 -14.44 -0.03 -5.40
CA GLY A 133 -15.04 0.94 -6.29
C GLY A 133 -14.00 1.85 -6.92
N ILE A 134 -14.39 3.09 -7.23
CA ILE A 134 -13.52 4.07 -7.87
C ILE A 134 -12.24 4.34 -7.06
N ALA A 135 -11.10 4.37 -7.77
CA ALA A 135 -9.83 4.91 -7.34
C ALA A 135 -9.47 6.07 -8.25
N ALA A 136 -9.27 7.28 -7.71
CA ALA A 136 -8.93 8.45 -8.51
C ALA A 136 -7.74 9.19 -7.94
N GLY A 137 -6.90 9.76 -8.81
CA GLY A 137 -5.74 10.55 -8.42
C GLY A 137 -4.85 9.83 -7.41
N GLY A 138 -4.61 10.45 -6.27
CA GLY A 138 -3.86 9.84 -5.15
C GLY A 138 -4.42 8.51 -4.65
N GLY A 139 -5.69 8.19 -4.91
CA GLY A 139 -6.26 6.87 -4.64
C GLY A 139 -5.69 5.78 -5.55
N VAL A 140 -5.42 6.11 -6.82
CA VAL A 140 -4.68 5.20 -7.71
C VAL A 140 -3.23 5.09 -7.24
N GLU A 141 -2.62 6.20 -6.84
CA GLU A 141 -1.24 6.22 -6.34
C GLU A 141 -1.07 5.36 -5.07
N MET A 142 -2.03 5.42 -4.15
CA MET A 142 -2.10 4.52 -2.98
C MET A 142 -2.23 3.05 -3.40
N ALA A 143 -3.10 2.75 -4.36
CA ALA A 143 -3.32 1.39 -4.82
C ALA A 143 -2.07 0.78 -5.48
N VAL A 144 -1.31 1.56 -6.26
CA VAL A 144 -0.09 1.07 -6.92
C VAL A 144 1.13 1.01 -5.99
N ALA A 145 1.06 1.62 -4.81
CA ALA A 145 2.04 1.43 -3.75
C ALA A 145 1.84 0.12 -2.95
N CYS A 146 0.68 -0.54 -3.11
CA CYS A 146 0.46 -1.88 -2.58
C CYS A 146 1.09 -2.95 -3.47
N ASP A 147 1.38 -4.13 -2.92
CA ASP A 147 1.97 -5.24 -3.68
C ASP A 147 0.97 -5.84 -4.68
N PHE A 148 -0.25 -6.04 -4.23
CA PHE A 148 -1.32 -6.66 -5.03
C PHE A 148 -2.56 -5.77 -5.06
N ARG A 149 -3.24 -5.81 -6.20
CA ARG A 149 -4.52 -5.09 -6.45
C ARG A 149 -5.56 -6.11 -6.89
N ILE A 150 -6.59 -6.27 -6.05
CA ILE A 150 -7.76 -7.10 -6.34
C ILE A 150 -8.95 -6.14 -6.43
N ALA A 151 -9.63 -6.13 -7.56
CA ALA A 151 -10.66 -5.15 -7.83
C ALA A 151 -12.05 -5.79 -7.93
N SER A 152 -13.07 -5.02 -7.53
CA SER A 152 -14.45 -5.29 -7.92
C SER A 152 -14.65 -5.06 -9.41
N THR A 153 -15.56 -5.79 -10.05
CA THR A 153 -16.00 -5.50 -11.43
C THR A 153 -16.54 -4.08 -11.60
N THR A 154 -16.96 -3.42 -10.50
CA THR A 154 -17.44 -2.04 -10.49
C THR A 154 -16.33 -1.02 -10.26
N ALA A 155 -15.10 -1.45 -10.05
CA ALA A 155 -13.97 -0.53 -9.85
C ALA A 155 -13.57 0.16 -11.14
N SER A 156 -13.12 1.41 -10.99
CA SER A 156 -12.56 2.20 -12.09
C SER A 156 -11.37 3.01 -11.60
N PHE A 157 -10.45 3.30 -12.49
CA PHE A 157 -9.18 3.97 -12.23
C PHE A 157 -9.10 5.25 -13.06
N LEU A 158 -8.83 6.38 -12.43
CA LEU A 158 -8.79 7.68 -13.08
C LEU A 158 -7.63 8.52 -12.55
N LEU A 159 -6.87 9.17 -13.42
CA LEU A 159 -5.85 10.16 -13.08
C LEU A 159 -6.27 11.53 -13.64
N PRO A 160 -7.11 12.31 -12.92
CA PRO A 160 -7.73 13.53 -13.44
C PRO A 160 -6.87 14.78 -13.25
N GLU A 161 -5.66 14.67 -12.71
CA GLU A 161 -4.84 15.78 -12.25
C GLU A 161 -4.58 16.85 -13.31
N ASN A 162 -4.38 16.46 -14.57
CA ASN A 162 -4.15 17.41 -15.65
C ASN A 162 -5.37 18.26 -16.00
N GLN A 163 -6.59 17.82 -15.66
CA GLN A 163 -7.80 18.64 -15.77
C GLN A 163 -7.80 19.79 -14.75
N LEU A 164 -6.99 19.67 -13.70
CA LEU A 164 -6.77 20.69 -12.69
C LEU A 164 -5.48 21.50 -12.92
N GLY A 165 -4.79 21.26 -14.04
CA GLY A 165 -3.52 21.94 -14.37
C GLY A 165 -2.31 21.42 -13.59
N VAL A 166 -2.40 20.24 -12.98
CA VAL A 166 -1.31 19.57 -12.25
C VAL A 166 -1.07 18.17 -12.81
N LEU A 167 -0.13 17.45 -12.24
CA LEU A 167 0.18 16.06 -12.61
C LEU A 167 0.05 15.13 -11.40
N PRO A 168 -0.14 13.82 -11.61
CA PRO A 168 -0.02 12.84 -10.53
C PRO A 168 1.38 12.88 -9.93
N ALA A 169 1.51 13.30 -8.67
CA ALA A 169 2.79 13.65 -8.10
C ALA A 169 3.26 12.70 -7.00
N SER A 170 2.47 11.65 -6.65
CA SER A 170 2.78 10.74 -5.54
C SER A 170 3.11 9.31 -5.99
N GLY A 171 3.55 9.16 -7.23
CA GLY A 171 4.13 7.90 -7.70
C GLY A 171 3.36 7.18 -8.81
N ALA A 172 2.24 7.72 -9.32
CA ALA A 172 1.57 7.10 -10.46
C ALA A 172 2.49 7.06 -11.68
N CYS A 173 3.13 8.18 -12.04
CA CYS A 173 4.00 8.23 -13.19
C CYS A 173 5.21 7.30 -13.08
N SER A 174 5.83 7.21 -11.92
CA SER A 174 7.03 6.41 -11.70
C SER A 174 6.76 4.91 -11.54
N ARG A 175 5.69 4.53 -10.80
CA ARG A 175 5.36 3.13 -10.54
C ARG A 175 4.60 2.48 -11.70
N MET A 176 3.60 3.18 -12.26
CA MET A 176 2.72 2.59 -13.27
C MET A 176 3.38 2.38 -14.62
N ILE A 177 4.43 3.13 -14.96
CA ILE A 177 5.13 2.98 -16.24
C ILE A 177 5.67 1.54 -16.43
N GLN A 178 6.13 0.93 -15.35
CA GLN A 178 6.61 -0.47 -15.36
C GLN A 178 5.46 -1.48 -15.37
N MET A 179 4.30 -1.11 -14.82
CA MET A 179 3.15 -2.01 -14.74
C MET A 179 2.37 -2.11 -16.05
N ILE A 180 2.07 -0.96 -16.68
CA ILE A 180 1.14 -0.88 -17.82
C ILE A 180 1.78 -0.31 -19.10
N GLY A 181 3.05 0.06 -19.02
CA GLY A 181 3.80 0.64 -20.13
C GLY A 181 3.45 2.11 -20.42
N MET A 182 4.35 2.76 -21.14
CA MET A 182 4.32 4.22 -21.38
C MET A 182 3.05 4.66 -22.13
N GLY A 183 2.60 3.89 -23.11
CA GLY A 183 1.44 4.27 -23.94
C GLY A 183 0.16 4.39 -23.12
N ARG A 184 -0.17 3.35 -22.36
CA ARG A 184 -1.36 3.32 -21.50
C ARG A 184 -1.30 4.35 -20.38
N LEU A 185 -0.14 4.52 -19.78
CA LEU A 185 0.03 5.53 -18.74
C LEU A 185 -0.20 6.95 -19.28
N LYS A 186 0.30 7.26 -20.51
CA LYS A 186 0.04 8.55 -21.16
C LYS A 186 -1.45 8.76 -21.44
N GLU A 187 -2.18 7.75 -21.89
CA GLU A 187 -3.64 7.85 -22.07
C GLU A 187 -4.33 8.18 -20.73
N MET A 188 -3.98 7.51 -19.66
CA MET A 188 -4.58 7.74 -18.34
C MET A 188 -4.24 9.14 -17.79
N VAL A 189 -2.97 9.56 -17.90
CA VAL A 189 -2.52 10.82 -17.32
C VAL A 189 -2.85 12.01 -18.21
N MET A 190 -2.53 11.94 -19.52
CA MET A 190 -2.64 13.12 -20.42
C MET A 190 -4.06 13.32 -20.93
N ALA A 191 -4.80 12.25 -21.20
CA ALA A 191 -6.18 12.32 -21.66
C ALA A 191 -7.20 12.18 -20.51
N ALA A 192 -6.74 11.86 -19.29
CA ALA A 192 -7.58 11.60 -18.12
C ALA A 192 -8.73 10.63 -18.43
N LEU A 193 -8.44 9.59 -19.22
CA LEU A 193 -9.42 8.56 -19.55
C LEU A 193 -9.55 7.55 -18.40
N PRO A 194 -10.78 7.23 -17.96
CA PRO A 194 -10.98 6.22 -16.95
C PRO A 194 -10.71 4.83 -17.52
N VAL A 195 -10.09 3.97 -16.71
CA VAL A 195 -9.87 2.55 -17.01
C VAL A 195 -10.77 1.72 -16.12
N GLN A 196 -11.63 0.88 -16.69
CA GLN A 196 -12.52 -0.01 -15.97
C GLN A 196 -11.78 -1.27 -15.51
N ALA A 197 -12.33 -1.98 -14.52
CA ALA A 197 -11.68 -3.12 -13.86
C ALA A 197 -11.16 -4.20 -14.84
N ASP A 198 -11.95 -4.59 -15.83
CA ASP A 198 -11.57 -5.62 -16.81
C ASP A 198 -10.39 -5.18 -17.66
N GLU A 199 -10.41 -3.93 -18.15
CA GLU A 199 -9.29 -3.37 -18.88
C GLU A 199 -8.06 -3.18 -17.98
N ALA A 200 -8.24 -2.74 -16.74
CA ALA A 200 -7.18 -2.63 -15.74
C ALA A 200 -6.48 -3.98 -15.51
N HIS A 201 -7.25 -5.06 -15.47
CA HIS A 201 -6.71 -6.42 -15.40
C HIS A 201 -5.97 -6.81 -16.69
N ARG A 202 -6.56 -6.53 -17.84
CA ARG A 202 -5.97 -6.86 -19.14
C ARG A 202 -4.61 -6.18 -19.38
N ILE A 203 -4.44 -4.94 -18.90
CA ILE A 203 -3.20 -4.17 -19.06
C ILE A 203 -2.19 -4.40 -17.92
N GLY A 204 -2.51 -5.20 -16.90
CA GLY A 204 -1.62 -5.53 -15.80
C GLY A 204 -1.66 -4.54 -14.61
N LEU A 205 -2.58 -3.56 -14.62
CA LEU A 205 -2.76 -2.65 -13.49
C LEU A 205 -3.38 -3.37 -12.29
N VAL A 206 -4.22 -4.36 -12.51
CA VAL A 206 -4.93 -5.15 -11.49
C VAL A 206 -4.59 -6.63 -11.64
N ASN A 207 -4.35 -7.31 -10.53
CA ASN A 207 -3.98 -8.72 -10.51
C ASN A 207 -5.20 -9.65 -10.71
N ARG A 208 -6.36 -9.26 -10.16
CA ARG A 208 -7.60 -10.07 -10.18
C ARG A 208 -8.83 -9.19 -10.13
N VAL A 209 -9.94 -9.66 -10.72
CA VAL A 209 -11.24 -8.98 -10.70
C VAL A 209 -12.31 -9.97 -10.27
N TYR A 210 -13.20 -9.53 -9.38
CA TYR A 210 -14.31 -10.33 -8.85
C TYR A 210 -15.59 -9.50 -8.76
N PRO A 211 -16.78 -10.12 -8.71
CA PRO A 211 -18.01 -9.42 -8.36
C PRO A 211 -17.89 -8.70 -7.01
N PRO A 212 -18.64 -7.58 -6.80
CA PRO A 212 -18.56 -6.81 -5.56
C PRO A 212 -18.77 -7.64 -4.30
N GLU A 213 -19.72 -8.55 -4.32
CA GLU A 213 -20.09 -9.45 -3.22
C GLU A 213 -19.02 -10.48 -2.88
N GLU A 214 -18.15 -10.82 -3.82
CA GLU A 214 -17.07 -11.79 -3.64
C GLU A 214 -15.73 -11.12 -3.29
N LEU A 215 -15.57 -9.82 -3.54
CA LEU A 215 -14.29 -9.13 -3.46
C LEU A 215 -13.51 -9.42 -2.16
N MET A 216 -14.15 -9.23 -1.02
CA MET A 216 -13.46 -9.41 0.28
C MET A 216 -13.18 -10.86 0.59
N GLU A 217 -14.08 -11.79 0.25
CA GLU A 217 -13.85 -13.22 0.44
C GLU A 217 -12.65 -13.70 -0.38
N GLN A 218 -12.58 -13.32 -1.67
CA GLN A 218 -11.49 -13.68 -2.57
C GLN A 218 -10.17 -13.00 -2.18
N THR A 219 -10.25 -11.78 -1.66
CA THR A 219 -9.08 -11.07 -1.11
C THR A 219 -8.53 -11.79 0.13
N LEU A 220 -9.41 -12.20 1.05
CA LEU A 220 -9.03 -12.98 2.22
C LEU A 220 -8.47 -14.35 1.85
N ALA A 221 -9.06 -15.03 0.85
CA ALA A 221 -8.53 -16.28 0.35
C ALA A 221 -7.09 -16.12 -0.17
N PHE A 222 -6.81 -15.04 -0.90
CA PHE A 222 -5.46 -14.73 -1.37
C PHE A 222 -4.51 -14.37 -0.20
N ALA A 223 -4.97 -13.60 0.77
CA ALA A 223 -4.20 -13.27 1.97
C ALA A 223 -3.82 -14.52 2.77
N ARG A 224 -4.73 -15.49 2.91
CA ARG A 224 -4.44 -16.79 3.56
C ARG A 224 -3.35 -17.57 2.81
N MET A 225 -3.31 -17.50 1.47
CA MET A 225 -2.24 -18.12 0.69
C MET A 225 -0.88 -17.45 0.98
N LEU A 226 -0.83 -16.13 1.02
CA LEU A 226 0.39 -15.38 1.35
C LEU A 226 0.85 -15.67 2.78
N LYS A 227 -0.07 -15.66 3.75
CA LYS A 227 0.22 -15.96 5.17
C LYS A 227 0.94 -17.30 5.38
N GLN A 228 0.72 -18.27 4.49
CA GLN A 228 1.36 -19.59 4.56
C GLN A 228 2.80 -19.62 4.04
N ARG A 229 3.34 -18.52 3.55
CA ARG A 229 4.71 -18.43 3.02
C ARG A 229 5.69 -17.95 4.10
N ALA A 230 6.97 -18.27 3.92
CA ALA A 230 8.04 -17.80 4.81
C ALA A 230 8.13 -16.26 4.79
N PRO A 231 7.90 -15.57 5.91
CA PRO A 231 7.76 -14.11 5.89
C PRO A 231 9.05 -13.39 5.50
N LEU A 232 10.21 -13.84 6.03
CA LEU A 232 11.49 -13.22 5.67
C LEU A 232 11.78 -13.38 4.17
N ALA A 233 11.44 -14.52 3.58
CA ALA A 233 11.62 -14.74 2.16
C ALA A 233 10.70 -13.84 1.32
N MET A 234 9.45 -13.62 1.76
CA MET A 234 8.53 -12.71 1.08
C MET A 234 8.98 -11.26 1.18
N GLY A 235 9.39 -10.79 2.36
CA GLY A 235 9.89 -9.44 2.56
C GLY A 235 11.13 -9.16 1.71
N MET A 236 12.10 -10.06 1.75
CA MET A 236 13.32 -9.97 0.93
C MET A 236 12.98 -9.96 -0.57
N ALA A 237 12.07 -10.85 -1.01
CA ALA A 237 11.65 -10.90 -2.42
C ALA A 237 10.98 -9.59 -2.85
N LYS A 238 10.11 -9.00 -2.02
CA LYS A 238 9.48 -7.71 -2.28
C LYS A 238 10.52 -6.62 -2.48
N HIS A 239 11.48 -6.47 -1.57
CA HIS A 239 12.53 -5.46 -1.68
C HIS A 239 13.40 -5.64 -2.93
N ILE A 240 13.81 -6.87 -3.23
CA ILE A 240 14.63 -7.16 -4.41
C ILE A 240 13.84 -6.87 -5.68
N ILE A 241 12.59 -7.31 -5.79
CA ILE A 241 11.74 -7.06 -6.97
C ILE A 241 11.55 -5.55 -7.17
N ASN A 242 11.23 -4.79 -6.11
CA ASN A 242 11.05 -3.35 -6.18
C ASN A 242 12.35 -2.64 -6.60
N THR A 243 13.51 -3.09 -6.10
CA THR A 243 14.81 -2.52 -6.47
C THR A 243 15.19 -2.84 -7.91
N CYS A 244 14.87 -4.06 -8.39
CA CYS A 244 15.20 -4.50 -9.75
C CYS A 244 14.52 -3.69 -10.86
N GLN A 245 13.49 -2.92 -10.54
CA GLN A 245 12.89 -1.97 -11.49
C GLN A 245 13.83 -0.83 -11.89
N ASN A 246 14.83 -0.51 -11.05
CA ASN A 246 15.65 0.68 -11.18
C ASN A 246 17.16 0.40 -11.35
N VAL A 247 17.55 -0.87 -11.45
CA VAL A 247 18.95 -1.28 -11.60
C VAL A 247 19.15 -2.17 -12.83
N ASP A 248 20.40 -2.30 -13.28
CA ASP A 248 20.73 -3.24 -14.35
C ASP A 248 20.61 -4.70 -13.88
N THR A 249 20.51 -5.61 -14.84
CA THR A 249 20.32 -7.04 -14.57
C THR A 249 21.44 -7.65 -13.71
N GLU A 250 22.70 -7.23 -13.89
CA GLU A 250 23.81 -7.80 -13.10
C GLU A 250 23.72 -7.36 -11.64
N THR A 251 23.41 -6.09 -11.38
CA THR A 251 23.17 -5.58 -10.03
C THR A 251 21.98 -6.29 -9.38
N GLY A 252 20.88 -6.51 -10.11
CA GLY A 252 19.72 -7.27 -9.62
C GLY A 252 20.12 -8.68 -9.20
N ARG A 253 20.88 -9.39 -10.02
CA ARG A 253 21.36 -10.76 -9.72
C ARG A 253 22.32 -10.81 -8.53
N ILE A 254 23.10 -9.75 -8.28
CA ILE A 254 23.92 -9.64 -7.06
C ILE A 254 23.01 -9.56 -5.83
N LEU A 255 21.96 -8.74 -5.87
CA LEU A 255 20.99 -8.62 -4.76
C LEU A 255 20.26 -9.95 -4.50
N GLU A 256 19.85 -10.67 -5.53
CA GLU A 256 19.26 -12.00 -5.40
C GLU A 256 20.18 -12.98 -4.68
N ARG A 257 21.47 -13.03 -5.07
CA ARG A 257 22.48 -13.90 -4.42
C ARG A 257 22.70 -13.53 -2.96
N LEU A 258 22.78 -12.23 -2.65
CA LEU A 258 22.94 -11.75 -1.29
C LEU A 258 21.71 -12.10 -0.44
N GLY A 259 20.52 -11.81 -0.93
CA GLY A 259 19.27 -12.16 -0.25
C GLY A 259 19.14 -13.67 0.00
N GLN A 260 19.42 -14.48 -1.01
CA GLN A 260 19.37 -15.94 -0.86
C GLN A 260 20.40 -16.45 0.15
N SER A 261 21.60 -15.84 0.22
CA SER A 261 22.64 -16.26 1.16
C SER A 261 22.24 -16.01 2.63
N VAL A 262 21.40 -15.02 2.89
CA VAL A 262 20.83 -14.78 4.21
C VAL A 262 19.69 -15.78 4.49
N LEU A 263 18.79 -15.96 3.54
CA LEU A 263 17.59 -16.79 3.73
C LEU A 263 17.92 -18.26 3.96
N ILE A 264 18.96 -18.79 3.32
CA ILE A 264 19.38 -20.20 3.50
C ILE A 264 19.84 -20.54 4.92
N GLN A 265 20.18 -19.53 5.74
CA GLN A 265 20.60 -19.70 7.12
C GLN A 265 19.42 -19.70 8.11
N THR A 266 18.20 -19.33 7.66
CA THR A 266 17.02 -19.20 8.53
C THR A 266 16.48 -20.56 9.00
N GLU A 267 15.77 -20.53 10.14
CA GLU A 267 15.01 -21.70 10.60
C GLU A 267 13.87 -22.03 9.62
N ASP A 268 13.25 -21.00 9.04
CA ASP A 268 12.18 -21.16 8.05
C ASP A 268 12.66 -21.90 6.79
N ASN A 269 13.91 -21.67 6.34
CA ASN A 269 14.46 -22.45 5.24
C ASN A 269 14.59 -23.95 5.61
N LYS A 270 15.11 -24.25 6.81
CA LYS A 270 15.23 -25.63 7.28
C LYS A 270 13.87 -26.30 7.41
N GLU A 271 12.89 -25.58 8.00
CA GLU A 271 11.50 -26.04 8.12
C GLU A 271 10.88 -26.32 6.75
N GLY A 272 11.04 -25.39 5.79
CA GLY A 272 10.52 -25.53 4.44
C GLY A 272 11.09 -26.78 3.73
N MET A 273 12.39 -27.00 3.83
CA MET A 273 13.04 -28.19 3.25
C MET A 273 12.56 -29.49 3.90
N ASN A 274 12.49 -29.54 5.24
CA ASN A 274 12.02 -30.71 5.97
C ASN A 274 10.55 -31.02 5.66
N ALA A 275 9.69 -29.98 5.68
CA ALA A 275 8.27 -30.14 5.35
C ALA A 275 8.06 -30.67 3.93
N PHE A 276 8.87 -30.21 2.97
CA PHE A 276 8.83 -30.71 1.59
C PHE A 276 9.20 -32.20 1.49
N LEU A 277 10.28 -32.61 2.15
CA LEU A 277 10.73 -34.01 2.17
C LEU A 277 9.72 -34.93 2.87
N GLU A 278 9.12 -34.44 3.94
CA GLU A 278 8.11 -35.15 4.74
C GLU A 278 6.69 -35.08 4.15
N LYS A 279 6.49 -34.35 3.05
CA LYS A 279 5.21 -34.13 2.37
C LYS A 279 4.13 -33.55 3.32
N ARG A 280 4.49 -32.67 4.22
CA ARG A 280 3.59 -31.95 5.13
C ARG A 280 3.58 -30.44 4.85
N LYS A 281 2.62 -29.74 5.44
CA LYS A 281 2.61 -28.27 5.39
C LYS A 281 3.71 -27.70 6.30
N PRO A 282 4.49 -26.69 5.83
CA PRO A 282 5.49 -26.02 6.65
C PRO A 282 4.84 -25.10 7.69
N GLN A 283 5.55 -24.86 8.81
CA GLN A 283 5.17 -23.96 9.88
C GLN A 283 6.22 -22.85 10.03
N PHE A 284 6.13 -21.84 9.18
CA PHE A 284 7.06 -20.71 9.15
C PHE A 284 6.85 -19.76 10.33
N ARG A 285 7.95 -19.28 10.91
CA ARG A 285 7.96 -18.42 12.11
C ARG A 285 8.63 -17.06 11.90
N GLY A 286 9.28 -16.84 10.77
CA GLY A 286 9.96 -15.58 10.46
C GLY A 286 11.34 -15.45 11.12
N ARG A 287 12.08 -16.53 11.24
CA ARG A 287 13.40 -16.54 11.88
C ARG A 287 14.33 -17.60 11.31
#